data_49225b2d5c54abe0972c53e09e825038
#
_entry.id   49225b2d5c54abe0972c53e09e825038
#
_cell.length_a   1.000
_cell.length_b   1.000
_cell.length_c   1.000
_cell.angle_alpha   90.00
_cell.angle_beta   90.00
_cell.angle_gamma   90.00
#
_symmetry.space_group_name_H-M   'P 1'
#
loop_
_entity.id
_entity.type
_entity.pdbx_description
1 polymer ?
#
loop_
_entity_poly.entity_id
_entity_poly.type
_entity_poly.pdbx_seq_one_letter_code
_entity_poly.pdbx_strand_id
1 'polypeptide(L)'
;MDNNQVIRFIDYTLLDEQVSNDDLTKFCEKAKIYHPATVCIFPAKILRVREILGEDIPITAVVGGFPIGSNDSEEIRKEIISAINLGADEIDIVIEPRESEDYPNEIELEKLVMIREVSKGKILKVIIETPLLSERKIRAITRMALAVGVDFVKTCTGKRGPCTEDVVKILSYELMRHELTFGEKLGMKISGGIKDKDAVMRFMRVINEEDEGIIPEKRLRIGASSLIDNLKTI
;
A
#
# COMPACT_ATOMS: atom_id res chain seq x y z
N MET A 1 -9.88 13.36 -15.15
CA MET A 1 -8.53 13.38 -14.53
C MET A 1 -7.50 13.26 -15.64
N ASP A 2 -6.49 14.15 -15.69
CA ASP A 2 -5.39 14.04 -16.63
C ASP A 2 -4.30 13.07 -16.14
N ASN A 3 -3.28 12.79 -16.96
CA ASN A 3 -2.23 11.82 -16.62
C ASN A 3 -1.37 12.27 -15.43
N ASN A 4 -1.08 13.57 -15.31
CA ASN A 4 -0.30 14.10 -14.20
C ASN A 4 -1.05 13.97 -12.88
N GLN A 5 -2.37 14.18 -12.90
CA GLN A 5 -3.21 13.93 -11.73
C GLN A 5 -3.19 12.46 -11.32
N VAL A 6 -3.25 11.51 -12.27
CA VAL A 6 -3.16 10.07 -11.95
C VAL A 6 -1.81 9.73 -11.33
N ILE A 7 -0.71 10.30 -11.83
CA ILE A 7 0.65 10.02 -11.32
C ILE A 7 0.79 10.35 -9.84
N ARG A 8 0.13 11.39 -9.35
CA ARG A 8 0.17 11.79 -7.93
C ARG A 8 -0.45 10.79 -6.96
N PHE A 9 -1.23 9.83 -7.46
CA PHE A 9 -1.75 8.72 -6.65
C PHE A 9 -0.83 7.51 -6.65
N ILE A 10 0.21 7.47 -7.51
CA ILE A 10 1.00 6.27 -7.73
C ILE A 10 2.09 6.14 -6.67
N ASP A 11 2.08 5.01 -5.96
CA ASP A 11 3.27 4.46 -5.33
C ASP A 11 4.03 3.68 -6.42
N TYR A 12 5.02 4.33 -7.04
CA TYR A 12 5.78 3.77 -8.16
C TYR A 12 6.66 2.61 -7.65
N THR A 13 6.38 1.41 -8.12
CA THR A 13 6.80 0.18 -7.44
C THR A 13 7.86 -0.57 -8.22
N LEU A 14 8.98 -0.89 -7.57
CA LEU A 14 10.05 -1.77 -8.05
C LEU A 14 10.39 -2.81 -6.98
N LEU A 15 9.78 -4.00 -7.08
CA LEU A 15 9.93 -5.11 -6.15
C LEU A 15 10.59 -6.30 -6.86
N ASP A 16 11.87 -6.10 -7.20
CA ASP A 16 12.81 -7.08 -7.69
C ASP A 16 14.05 -7.04 -6.79
N GLU A 17 14.32 -8.13 -6.07
CA GLU A 17 15.47 -8.23 -5.18
C GLU A 17 16.79 -8.18 -5.94
N GLN A 18 16.81 -8.70 -7.18
CA GLN A 18 17.99 -8.82 -8.03
C GLN A 18 18.13 -7.68 -9.05
N VAL A 19 17.32 -6.61 -8.90
CA VAL A 19 17.40 -5.45 -9.80
C VAL A 19 18.84 -4.93 -9.91
N SER A 20 19.30 -4.72 -11.15
CA SER A 20 20.62 -4.16 -11.39
C SER A 20 20.71 -2.70 -10.92
N ASN A 21 21.93 -2.21 -10.60
CA ASN A 21 22.14 -0.81 -10.23
C ASN A 21 21.74 0.14 -11.36
N ASP A 22 21.93 -0.25 -12.62
CA ASP A 22 21.55 0.57 -13.78
C ASP A 22 20.02 0.68 -13.90
N ASP A 23 19.28 -0.41 -13.71
CA ASP A 23 17.82 -0.38 -13.77
C ASP A 23 17.23 0.32 -12.57
N LEU A 24 17.83 0.19 -11.38
CA LEU A 24 17.45 0.97 -10.21
C LEU A 24 17.68 2.49 -10.45
N THR A 25 18.79 2.86 -11.08
CA THR A 25 19.07 4.25 -11.44
C THR A 25 18.03 4.78 -12.44
N LYS A 26 17.72 4.04 -13.51
CA LYS A 26 16.66 4.40 -14.47
C LYS A 26 15.29 4.56 -13.82
N PHE A 27 14.96 3.67 -12.87
CA PHE A 27 13.74 3.77 -12.08
C PHE A 27 13.67 5.08 -11.29
N CYS A 28 14.75 5.45 -10.61
CA CYS A 28 14.84 6.70 -9.85
C CYS A 28 14.79 7.93 -10.77
N GLU A 29 15.46 7.90 -11.93
CA GLU A 29 15.40 9.00 -12.92
C GLU A 29 13.98 9.21 -13.43
N LYS A 30 13.24 8.13 -13.72
CA LYS A 30 11.81 8.23 -14.05
C LYS A 30 11.01 8.84 -12.90
N ALA A 31 11.24 8.42 -11.67
CA ALA A 31 10.56 8.99 -10.51
C ALA A 31 10.79 10.49 -10.39
N LYS A 32 12.02 10.97 -10.62
CA LYS A 32 12.35 12.41 -10.65
C LYS A 32 11.60 13.19 -11.73
N ILE A 33 11.36 12.57 -12.89
CA ILE A 33 10.66 13.24 -14.02
C ILE A 33 9.15 13.32 -13.73
N TYR A 34 8.58 12.27 -13.14
CA TYR A 34 7.11 12.14 -13.01
C TYR A 34 6.56 12.54 -11.66
N HIS A 35 7.38 12.61 -10.62
CA HIS A 35 6.98 12.95 -9.27
C HIS A 35 5.76 12.13 -8.77
N PRO A 36 5.86 10.79 -8.70
CA PRO A 36 4.81 9.95 -8.11
C PRO A 36 4.62 10.28 -6.63
N ALA A 37 3.55 9.77 -6.01
CA ALA A 37 3.31 9.97 -4.59
C ALA A 37 4.48 9.44 -3.74
N THR A 38 4.98 8.25 -4.07
CA THR A 38 6.16 7.62 -3.45
C THR A 38 6.85 6.71 -4.46
N VAL A 39 8.08 6.26 -4.12
CA VAL A 39 8.67 5.05 -4.69
C VAL A 39 8.55 3.91 -3.69
N CYS A 40 8.11 2.72 -4.15
CA CYS A 40 7.87 1.56 -3.29
C CYS A 40 8.89 0.45 -3.63
N ILE A 41 9.75 0.10 -2.67
CA ILE A 41 10.93 -0.74 -2.87
C ILE A 41 11.18 -1.68 -1.69
N PHE A 42 12.11 -2.63 -1.86
CA PHE A 42 12.65 -3.42 -0.74
C PHE A 42 13.59 -2.60 0.16
N PRO A 43 13.64 -2.86 1.47
CA PRO A 43 14.50 -2.14 2.42
C PRO A 43 15.96 -2.08 2.01
N ALA A 44 16.52 -3.15 1.44
CA ALA A 44 17.90 -3.21 0.99
C ALA A 44 18.29 -2.18 -0.09
N LYS A 45 17.30 -1.57 -0.75
CA LYS A 45 17.52 -0.56 -1.80
C LYS A 45 17.38 0.88 -1.30
N ILE A 46 16.94 1.11 -0.06
CA ILE A 46 16.60 2.45 0.46
C ILE A 46 17.78 3.40 0.37
N LEU A 47 18.94 3.02 0.90
CA LEU A 47 20.11 3.91 0.90
C LEU A 47 20.49 4.34 -0.51
N ARG A 48 20.54 3.40 -1.46
CA ARG A 48 20.89 3.73 -2.85
C ARG A 48 19.83 4.59 -3.53
N VAL A 49 18.56 4.33 -3.29
CA VAL A 49 17.46 5.13 -3.83
C VAL A 49 17.48 6.54 -3.22
N ARG A 50 17.74 6.67 -1.93
CA ARG A 50 17.86 7.96 -1.25
C ARG A 50 19.04 8.79 -1.77
N GLU A 51 20.19 8.15 -2.04
CA GLU A 51 21.33 8.84 -2.69
C GLU A 51 20.96 9.46 -4.03
N ILE A 52 20.10 8.79 -4.83
CA ILE A 52 19.70 9.27 -6.15
C ILE A 52 18.56 10.29 -6.07
N LEU A 53 17.53 10.01 -5.27
CA LEU A 53 16.31 10.85 -5.20
C LEU A 53 16.44 12.07 -4.27
N GLY A 54 17.38 12.04 -3.32
CA GLY A 54 17.37 13.03 -2.24
C GLY A 54 16.12 12.88 -1.35
N GLU A 55 15.60 13.99 -0.85
CA GLU A 55 14.40 14.04 0.01
C GLU A 55 13.11 14.41 -0.77
N ASP A 56 13.20 14.63 -2.08
CA ASP A 56 12.09 15.18 -2.89
C ASP A 56 10.92 14.20 -3.05
N ILE A 57 11.21 12.88 -3.05
CA ILE A 57 10.21 11.83 -3.24
C ILE A 57 10.26 10.88 -2.06
N PRO A 58 9.13 10.68 -1.36
CA PRO A 58 9.08 9.75 -0.23
C PRO A 58 9.38 8.30 -0.66
N ILE A 59 9.99 7.53 0.24
CA ILE A 59 10.30 6.12 0.05
C ILE A 59 9.35 5.27 0.92
N THR A 60 8.58 4.42 0.26
CA THR A 60 7.81 3.35 0.89
C THR A 60 8.63 2.07 0.89
N ALA A 61 8.79 1.44 2.05
CA ALA A 61 9.43 0.13 2.18
C ALA A 61 8.40 -0.98 2.38
N VAL A 62 8.54 -2.09 1.63
CA VAL A 62 7.76 -3.31 1.89
C VAL A 62 8.45 -4.16 2.94
N VAL A 63 7.73 -4.58 3.98
CA VAL A 63 8.25 -5.36 5.12
C VAL A 63 7.27 -6.44 5.56
N GLY A 64 7.62 -7.19 6.61
CA GLY A 64 6.78 -8.22 7.18
C GLY A 64 6.84 -9.54 6.41
N GLY A 65 8.01 -9.89 5.85
CA GLY A 65 8.17 -11.11 5.06
C GLY A 65 7.50 -11.02 3.68
N PHE A 66 7.45 -9.83 3.08
CA PHE A 66 6.83 -9.61 1.77
C PHE A 66 7.43 -10.54 0.69
N PRO A 67 6.62 -11.18 -0.20
CA PRO A 67 5.17 -11.01 -0.38
C PRO A 67 4.29 -11.99 0.42
N ILE A 68 4.85 -12.96 1.11
CA ILE A 68 4.08 -14.02 1.77
C ILE A 68 3.51 -13.54 3.11
N GLY A 69 4.30 -12.80 3.86
CA GLY A 69 4.01 -12.41 5.22
C GLY A 69 4.76 -13.28 6.24
N SER A 70 5.13 -12.70 7.38
CA SER A 70 5.72 -13.39 8.51
C SER A 70 4.71 -13.52 9.65
N ASN A 71 4.79 -14.64 10.39
CA ASN A 71 4.06 -14.84 11.64
C ASN A 71 4.94 -14.59 12.87
N ASP A 72 6.24 -14.32 12.68
CA ASP A 72 7.17 -13.97 13.76
C ASP A 72 7.11 -12.46 14.04
N SER A 73 6.49 -12.10 15.16
CA SER A 73 6.35 -10.71 15.58
C SER A 73 7.68 -10.00 15.83
N GLU A 74 8.71 -10.72 16.29
CA GLU A 74 10.04 -10.14 16.51
C GLU A 74 10.79 -9.89 15.20
N GLU A 75 10.62 -10.78 14.21
CA GLU A 75 11.14 -10.55 12.86
C GLU A 75 10.48 -9.33 12.23
N ILE A 76 9.15 -9.25 12.27
CA ILE A 76 8.39 -8.09 11.77
C ILE A 76 8.87 -6.79 12.42
N ARG A 77 9.02 -6.78 13.75
CA ARG A 77 9.51 -5.63 14.51
C ARG A 77 10.88 -5.18 14.02
N LYS A 78 11.82 -6.12 13.86
CA LYS A 78 13.17 -5.83 13.37
C LYS A 78 13.18 -5.28 11.94
N GLU A 79 12.37 -5.84 11.06
CA GLU A 79 12.25 -5.35 9.67
C GLU A 79 11.72 -3.90 9.63
N ILE A 80 10.67 -3.58 10.38
CA ILE A 80 10.13 -2.21 10.46
C ILE A 80 11.18 -1.23 10.97
N ILE A 81 11.82 -1.55 12.10
CA ILE A 81 12.86 -0.68 12.70
C ILE A 81 14.02 -0.49 11.72
N SER A 82 14.47 -1.56 11.06
CA SER A 82 15.54 -1.50 10.08
C SER A 82 15.16 -0.60 8.89
N ALA A 83 13.96 -0.77 8.32
CA ALA A 83 13.50 0.05 7.21
C ALA A 83 13.43 1.55 7.58
N ILE A 84 12.93 1.86 8.79
CA ILE A 84 12.86 3.24 9.29
C ILE A 84 14.27 3.83 9.48
N ASN A 85 15.19 3.07 10.05
CA ASN A 85 16.56 3.50 10.26
C ASN A 85 17.35 3.70 8.95
N LEU A 86 16.99 2.95 7.90
CA LEU A 86 17.53 3.13 6.56
C LEU A 86 16.94 4.35 5.83
N GLY A 87 15.91 4.98 6.36
CA GLY A 87 15.32 6.20 5.80
C GLY A 87 13.98 5.99 5.08
N ALA A 88 13.22 4.93 5.39
CA ALA A 88 11.85 4.80 4.89
C ALA A 88 10.95 5.90 5.49
N ASP A 89 10.14 6.54 4.64
CA ASP A 89 9.13 7.51 5.02
C ASP A 89 7.79 6.85 5.31
N GLU A 90 7.49 5.78 4.57
CA GLU A 90 6.25 5.03 4.65
C GLU A 90 6.54 3.52 4.70
N ILE A 91 5.67 2.77 5.36
CA ILE A 91 5.79 1.32 5.55
C ILE A 91 4.57 0.62 4.94
N ASP A 92 4.83 -0.30 3.99
CA ASP A 92 3.84 -1.25 3.48
C ASP A 92 4.10 -2.62 4.11
N ILE A 93 3.20 -3.11 4.95
CA ILE A 93 3.39 -4.39 5.65
C ILE A 93 2.34 -5.42 5.30
N VAL A 94 2.78 -6.67 5.09
CA VAL A 94 1.87 -7.79 4.83
C VAL A 94 1.39 -8.40 6.14
N ILE A 95 0.06 -8.56 6.25
CA ILE A 95 -0.56 -9.43 7.24
C ILE A 95 -0.97 -10.70 6.52
N GLU A 96 -0.25 -11.80 6.78
CA GLU A 96 -0.57 -13.07 6.15
C GLU A 96 -1.95 -13.56 6.60
N PRO A 97 -2.88 -13.80 5.65
CA PRO A 97 -4.15 -14.41 5.97
C PRO A 97 -3.98 -15.84 6.45
N ARG A 98 -4.55 -16.18 7.63
CA ARG A 98 -4.60 -17.56 8.09
C ARG A 98 -5.83 -18.26 7.53
N GLU A 99 -5.69 -19.55 7.21
CA GLU A 99 -6.79 -20.42 6.74
C GLU A 99 -7.73 -20.86 7.90
N SER A 100 -7.86 -20.08 8.94
CA SER A 100 -8.71 -20.35 10.09
C SER A 100 -10.09 -19.74 9.90
N GLU A 101 -11.15 -20.40 10.36
CA GLU A 101 -12.52 -19.87 10.32
C GLU A 101 -12.68 -18.63 11.20
N ASP A 102 -11.92 -18.55 12.28
CA ASP A 102 -11.93 -17.44 13.23
C ASP A 102 -11.05 -16.24 12.81
N TYR A 103 -10.39 -16.31 11.63
CA TYR A 103 -9.61 -15.20 11.09
C TYR A 103 -10.52 -14.04 10.65
N PRO A 104 -10.14 -12.76 10.98
CA PRO A 104 -9.10 -12.35 11.93
C PRO A 104 -9.62 -12.46 13.38
N ASN A 105 -8.70 -12.64 14.31
CA ASN A 105 -9.01 -12.69 15.74
C ASN A 105 -7.98 -11.91 16.58
N GLU A 106 -7.84 -12.21 17.86
CA GLU A 106 -6.94 -11.52 18.78
C GLU A 106 -5.46 -11.57 18.33
N ILE A 107 -5.04 -12.63 17.66
CA ILE A 107 -3.66 -12.78 17.14
C ILE A 107 -3.34 -11.66 16.11
N GLU A 108 -4.25 -11.41 15.18
CA GLU A 108 -4.08 -10.33 14.20
C GLU A 108 -4.18 -8.96 14.85
N LEU A 109 -5.04 -8.80 15.85
CA LEU A 109 -5.17 -7.55 16.60
C LEU A 109 -3.88 -7.20 17.34
N GLU A 110 -3.32 -8.13 18.11
CA GLU A 110 -2.05 -7.93 18.83
C GLU A 110 -0.91 -7.59 17.86
N LYS A 111 -0.84 -8.33 16.74
CA LYS A 111 0.14 -8.07 15.68
C LYS A 111 -0.01 -6.66 15.10
N LEU A 112 -1.21 -6.23 14.75
CA LEU A 112 -1.48 -4.91 14.21
C LEU A 112 -1.16 -3.79 15.19
N VAL A 113 -1.51 -3.95 16.47
CA VAL A 113 -1.16 -3.00 17.55
C VAL A 113 0.36 -2.85 17.64
N MET A 114 1.10 -3.95 17.71
CA MET A 114 2.57 -3.94 17.74
C MET A 114 3.14 -3.22 16.52
N ILE A 115 2.64 -3.53 15.31
CA ILE A 115 3.08 -2.90 14.06
C ILE A 115 2.87 -1.39 14.11
N ARG A 116 1.69 -0.93 14.55
CA ARG A 116 1.38 0.51 14.66
C ARG A 116 2.30 1.21 15.66
N GLU A 117 2.55 0.59 16.80
CA GLU A 117 3.45 1.13 17.82
C GLU A 117 4.88 1.31 17.28
N VAL A 118 5.41 0.28 16.63
CA VAL A 118 6.79 0.30 16.09
C VAL A 118 6.94 1.28 14.93
N SER A 119 5.90 1.46 14.12
CA SER A 119 5.88 2.39 12.98
C SER A 119 5.36 3.79 13.35
N LYS A 120 5.27 4.14 14.63
CA LYS A 120 4.76 5.44 15.09
C LYS A 120 5.47 6.60 14.40
N GLY A 121 4.69 7.56 13.89
CA GLY A 121 5.21 8.72 13.17
C GLY A 121 5.51 8.47 11.68
N LYS A 122 5.31 7.25 11.19
CA LYS A 122 5.39 6.91 9.77
C LYS A 122 4.01 6.61 9.21
N ILE A 123 3.82 6.86 7.91
CA ILE A 123 2.62 6.40 7.20
C ILE A 123 2.69 4.88 7.13
N LEU A 124 1.65 4.23 7.68
CA LEU A 124 1.53 2.78 7.74
C LEU A 124 0.43 2.31 6.78
N LYS A 125 0.78 1.40 5.86
CA LYS A 125 -0.16 0.76 4.96
C LYS A 125 -0.16 -0.75 5.20
N VAL A 126 -1.30 -1.30 5.58
CA VAL A 126 -1.44 -2.73 5.88
C VAL A 126 -2.02 -3.46 4.67
N ILE A 127 -1.27 -4.43 4.17
CA ILE A 127 -1.66 -5.31 3.06
C ILE A 127 -2.44 -6.48 3.63
N ILE A 128 -3.72 -6.58 3.26
CA ILE A 128 -4.62 -7.62 3.78
C ILE A 128 -4.80 -8.81 2.83
N GLU A 129 -4.15 -8.82 1.68
CA GLU A 129 -4.12 -9.90 0.66
C GLU A 129 -5.53 -10.39 0.26
N THR A 130 -6.35 -9.47 -0.20
CA THR A 130 -7.76 -9.70 -0.53
C THR A 130 -8.06 -10.87 -1.48
N PRO A 131 -7.16 -11.23 -2.45
CA PRO A 131 -7.44 -12.37 -3.33
C PRO A 131 -7.56 -13.72 -2.60
N LEU A 132 -7.10 -13.81 -1.35
CA LEU A 132 -7.14 -15.02 -0.54
C LEU A 132 -8.28 -15.02 0.49
N LEU A 133 -9.10 -13.97 0.52
CA LEU A 133 -10.09 -13.76 1.57
C LEU A 133 -11.52 -13.75 1.02
N SER A 134 -12.45 -14.31 1.79
CA SER A 134 -13.87 -14.07 1.58
C SER A 134 -14.26 -12.63 1.94
N GLU A 135 -15.35 -12.12 1.41
CA GLU A 135 -15.87 -10.79 1.72
C GLU A 135 -15.98 -10.55 3.25
N ARG A 136 -16.52 -11.51 3.99
CA ARG A 136 -16.62 -11.44 5.44
C ARG A 136 -15.26 -11.19 6.10
N LYS A 137 -14.22 -11.93 5.67
CA LYS A 137 -12.87 -11.81 6.19
C LYS A 137 -12.22 -10.47 5.78
N ILE A 138 -12.44 -10.01 4.54
CA ILE A 138 -11.99 -8.70 4.07
C ILE A 138 -12.56 -7.59 4.97
N ARG A 139 -13.87 -7.59 5.21
CA ARG A 139 -14.52 -6.60 6.09
C ARG A 139 -13.98 -6.65 7.51
N ALA A 140 -13.80 -7.83 8.07
CA ALA A 140 -13.35 -8.01 9.44
C ALA A 140 -11.90 -7.51 9.65
N ILE A 141 -10.96 -7.91 8.80
CA ILE A 141 -9.55 -7.45 8.90
C ILE A 141 -9.41 -5.97 8.58
N THR A 142 -10.22 -5.44 7.64
CA THR A 142 -10.24 -4.01 7.34
C THR A 142 -10.67 -3.20 8.57
N ARG A 143 -11.77 -3.58 9.22
CA ARG A 143 -12.24 -2.90 10.45
C ARG A 143 -11.22 -2.96 11.56
N MET A 144 -10.55 -4.10 11.73
CA MET A 144 -9.50 -4.28 12.73
C MET A 144 -8.31 -3.38 12.45
N ALA A 145 -7.83 -3.30 11.21
CA ALA A 145 -6.75 -2.43 10.80
C ALA A 145 -7.09 -0.95 11.00
N LEU A 146 -8.30 -0.53 10.61
CA LEU A 146 -8.77 0.85 10.82
C LEU A 146 -8.86 1.19 12.31
N ALA A 147 -9.37 0.28 13.15
CA ALA A 147 -9.48 0.49 14.60
C ALA A 147 -8.12 0.66 15.30
N VAL A 148 -7.06 0.09 14.75
CA VAL A 148 -5.68 0.26 15.25
C VAL A 148 -5.05 1.58 14.77
N GLY A 149 -5.68 2.28 13.82
CA GLY A 149 -5.19 3.57 13.31
C GLY A 149 -4.10 3.41 12.25
N VAL A 150 -4.25 2.45 11.33
CA VAL A 150 -3.42 2.41 10.12
C VAL A 150 -3.79 3.57 9.20
N ASP A 151 -2.82 4.16 8.52
CA ASP A 151 -3.10 5.28 7.62
C ASP A 151 -3.79 4.81 6.33
N PHE A 152 -3.44 3.62 5.84
CA PHE A 152 -4.04 3.00 4.65
C PHE A 152 -4.26 1.50 4.84
N VAL A 153 -5.39 1.00 4.36
CA VAL A 153 -5.58 -0.42 4.07
C VAL A 153 -5.21 -0.67 2.62
N LYS A 154 -4.27 -1.59 2.37
CA LYS A 154 -3.82 -1.97 1.03
C LYS A 154 -4.45 -3.30 0.62
N THR A 155 -5.00 -3.35 -0.59
CA THR A 155 -5.77 -4.51 -1.08
C THR A 155 -4.95 -5.79 -1.13
N CYS A 156 -3.80 -5.77 -1.80
CA CYS A 156 -2.96 -6.98 -1.96
C CYS A 156 -1.50 -6.64 -2.27
N THR A 157 -0.66 -7.67 -2.29
CA THR A 157 0.75 -7.56 -2.72
C THR A 157 0.89 -7.37 -4.24
N GLY A 158 -0.12 -7.78 -5.01
CA GLY A 158 -0.07 -7.89 -6.46
C GLY A 158 0.70 -9.11 -6.96
N LYS A 159 1.14 -10.00 -6.07
CA LYS A 159 1.87 -11.25 -6.38
C LYS A 159 0.97 -12.49 -6.32
N ARG A 160 -0.16 -12.42 -5.60
CA ARG A 160 -1.05 -13.55 -5.32
C ARG A 160 -2.45 -13.38 -5.92
N GLY A 161 -2.65 -12.39 -6.76
CA GLY A 161 -3.90 -12.11 -7.48
C GLY A 161 -4.14 -10.62 -7.71
N PRO A 162 -5.07 -10.28 -8.59
CA PRO A 162 -5.45 -8.90 -8.86
C PRO A 162 -6.44 -8.35 -7.82
N CYS A 163 -6.51 -7.04 -7.72
CA CYS A 163 -7.62 -6.36 -7.07
C CYS A 163 -8.85 -6.35 -7.98
N THR A 164 -10.04 -6.44 -7.42
CA THR A 164 -11.32 -6.35 -8.12
C THR A 164 -12.10 -5.11 -7.71
N GLU A 165 -13.08 -4.72 -8.53
CA GLU A 165 -13.98 -3.60 -8.22
C GLU A 165 -14.82 -3.88 -6.96
N ASP A 166 -15.24 -5.13 -6.75
CA ASP A 166 -15.96 -5.52 -5.53
C ASP A 166 -15.12 -5.31 -4.26
N VAL A 167 -13.82 -5.64 -4.31
CA VAL A 167 -12.90 -5.37 -3.20
C VAL A 167 -12.80 -3.87 -2.91
N VAL A 168 -12.64 -3.06 -3.96
CA VAL A 168 -12.58 -1.59 -3.80
C VAL A 168 -13.86 -1.05 -3.21
N LYS A 169 -15.02 -1.54 -3.65
CA LYS A 169 -16.33 -1.19 -3.09
C LYS A 169 -16.42 -1.52 -1.60
N ILE A 170 -15.99 -2.73 -1.21
CA ILE A 170 -15.99 -3.16 0.19
C ILE A 170 -15.12 -2.23 1.05
N LEU A 171 -13.89 -1.94 0.61
CA LEU A 171 -12.97 -1.08 1.36
C LEU A 171 -13.51 0.36 1.45
N SER A 172 -14.05 0.90 0.36
CA SER A 172 -14.65 2.24 0.37
C SER A 172 -15.77 2.35 1.39
N TYR A 173 -16.67 1.36 1.43
CA TYR A 173 -17.75 1.30 2.41
C TYR A 173 -17.23 1.24 3.86
N GLU A 174 -16.22 0.41 4.13
CA GLU A 174 -15.68 0.28 5.49
C GLU A 174 -14.94 1.55 5.94
N LEU A 175 -14.25 2.23 5.03
CA LEU A 175 -13.60 3.52 5.30
C LEU A 175 -14.61 4.62 5.58
N MET A 176 -15.65 4.76 4.75
CA MET A 176 -16.76 5.70 4.97
C MET A 176 -17.43 5.44 6.32
N ARG A 177 -17.76 4.18 6.62
CA ARG A 177 -18.38 3.80 7.89
C ARG A 177 -17.49 4.13 9.09
N HIS A 178 -16.18 3.90 8.99
CA HIS A 178 -15.22 4.25 10.03
C HIS A 178 -15.18 5.77 10.25
N GLU A 179 -15.09 6.55 9.19
CA GLU A 179 -15.12 8.02 9.27
C GLU A 179 -16.40 8.54 9.91
N LEU A 180 -17.56 8.02 9.52
CA LEU A 180 -18.85 8.40 10.11
C LEU A 180 -18.94 8.07 11.61
N THR A 181 -18.25 7.00 12.05
CA THR A 181 -18.31 6.54 13.44
C THR A 181 -17.31 7.26 14.34
N PHE A 182 -16.08 7.47 13.85
CA PHE A 182 -14.95 7.94 14.66
C PHE A 182 -14.39 9.31 14.24
N GLY A 183 -14.84 9.86 13.10
CA GLY A 183 -14.34 11.13 12.56
C GLY A 183 -12.93 11.04 11.93
N GLU A 184 -12.37 9.84 11.80
CA GLU A 184 -11.01 9.62 11.31
C GLU A 184 -11.00 9.37 9.80
N LYS A 185 -10.22 10.18 9.08
CA LYS A 185 -10.09 10.12 7.60
C LYS A 185 -8.91 9.26 7.19
N LEU A 186 -9.09 7.95 7.22
CA LEU A 186 -8.11 6.97 6.78
C LEU A 186 -8.22 6.70 5.27
N GLY A 187 -7.24 6.02 4.68
CA GLY A 187 -7.15 5.81 3.25
C GLY A 187 -7.11 4.36 2.80
N MET A 188 -7.15 4.17 1.47
CA MET A 188 -6.87 2.88 0.84
C MET A 188 -5.74 2.99 -0.17
N LYS A 189 -4.99 1.88 -0.32
CA LYS A 189 -4.07 1.68 -1.44
C LYS A 189 -4.56 0.50 -2.27
N ILE A 190 -4.83 0.77 -3.54
CA ILE A 190 -5.22 -0.25 -4.50
C ILE A 190 -3.97 -0.77 -5.20
N SER A 191 -3.80 -2.07 -5.26
CA SER A 191 -2.67 -2.72 -5.97
C SER A 191 -3.09 -4.08 -6.53
N GLY A 192 -2.32 -4.58 -7.50
CA GLY A 192 -2.60 -5.84 -8.18
C GLY A 192 -3.27 -5.67 -9.54
N GLY A 193 -2.45 -5.78 -10.60
CA GLY A 193 -2.93 -5.81 -11.98
C GLY A 193 -3.28 -4.46 -12.61
N ILE A 194 -2.93 -3.33 -12.00
CA ILE A 194 -3.24 -1.99 -12.51
C ILE A 194 -2.16 -1.56 -13.50
N LYS A 195 -2.49 -1.58 -14.80
CA LYS A 195 -1.53 -1.34 -15.88
C LYS A 195 -1.82 -0.11 -16.73
N ASP A 196 -3.04 0.40 -16.72
CA ASP A 196 -3.49 1.48 -17.58
C ASP A 196 -4.43 2.46 -16.86
N LYS A 197 -4.66 3.60 -17.49
CA LYS A 197 -5.52 4.66 -16.98
C LYS A 197 -6.97 4.21 -16.83
N ASP A 198 -7.43 3.37 -17.73
CA ASP A 198 -8.83 2.92 -17.73
C ASP A 198 -9.12 2.08 -16.48
N ALA A 199 -8.16 1.22 -16.06
CA ALA A 199 -8.27 0.48 -14.81
C ALA A 199 -8.35 1.44 -13.60
N VAL A 200 -7.51 2.47 -13.57
CA VAL A 200 -7.56 3.51 -12.51
C VAL A 200 -8.92 4.21 -12.50
N MET A 201 -9.41 4.62 -13.68
CA MET A 201 -10.68 5.33 -13.77
C MET A 201 -11.89 4.46 -13.39
N ARG A 202 -11.84 3.15 -13.67
CA ARG A 202 -12.88 2.21 -13.18
C ARG A 202 -12.90 2.16 -11.65
N PHE A 203 -11.75 1.98 -11.00
CA PHE A 203 -11.68 1.97 -9.55
C PHE A 203 -12.12 3.31 -8.93
N MET A 204 -11.70 4.44 -9.50
CA MET A 204 -12.14 5.75 -9.03
C MET A 204 -13.64 5.98 -9.14
N ARG A 205 -14.29 5.42 -10.18
CA ARG A 205 -15.74 5.46 -10.30
C ARG A 205 -16.42 4.68 -9.16
N VAL A 206 -15.94 3.46 -8.88
CA VAL A 206 -16.46 2.64 -7.79
C VAL A 206 -16.30 3.35 -6.44
N ILE A 207 -15.15 3.97 -6.20
CA ILE A 207 -14.91 4.74 -4.97
C ILE A 207 -15.89 5.92 -4.87
N ASN A 208 -16.06 6.67 -5.97
CA ASN A 208 -16.92 7.85 -6.01
C ASN A 208 -18.40 7.54 -5.77
N GLU A 209 -18.83 6.34 -6.16
CA GLU A 209 -20.19 5.85 -5.91
C GLU A 209 -20.44 5.56 -4.42
N GLU A 210 -19.41 5.19 -3.67
CA GLU A 210 -19.50 4.87 -2.25
C GLU A 210 -19.11 6.07 -1.36
N ASP A 211 -17.99 6.75 -1.66
CA ASP A 211 -17.50 7.90 -0.88
C ASP A 211 -16.49 8.76 -1.68
N GLU A 212 -16.92 9.91 -2.18
CA GLU A 212 -16.08 10.87 -2.88
C GLU A 212 -14.89 11.38 -2.03
N GLY A 213 -15.04 11.36 -0.71
CA GLY A 213 -14.01 11.84 0.23
C GLY A 213 -12.72 11.00 0.23
N ILE A 214 -12.70 9.80 -0.38
CA ILE A 214 -11.53 8.92 -0.46
C ILE A 214 -10.62 9.27 -1.65
N ILE A 215 -11.11 9.97 -2.67
CA ILE A 215 -10.35 10.31 -3.89
C ILE A 215 -9.18 11.29 -3.69
N PRO A 216 -9.16 12.20 -2.70
CA PRO A 216 -7.98 13.03 -2.47
C PRO A 216 -6.67 12.23 -2.32
N GLU A 217 -5.57 12.75 -2.86
CA GLU A 217 -4.23 12.13 -2.86
C GLU A 217 -3.77 11.66 -1.47
N LYS A 218 -4.27 12.30 -0.41
CA LYS A 218 -3.96 11.92 0.98
C LYS A 218 -4.67 10.65 1.45
N ARG A 219 -5.72 10.21 0.75
CA ARG A 219 -6.55 9.05 1.16
C ARG A 219 -6.57 7.92 0.14
N LEU A 220 -6.05 8.14 -1.07
CA LEU A 220 -5.97 7.13 -2.11
C LEU A 220 -4.53 6.99 -2.60
N ARG A 221 -4.09 5.73 -2.75
CA ARG A 221 -2.84 5.36 -3.40
C ARG A 221 -3.08 4.24 -4.41
N ILE A 222 -2.24 4.18 -5.42
CA ILE A 222 -2.24 3.15 -6.46
C ILE A 222 -0.86 2.53 -6.53
N GLY A 223 -0.74 1.27 -6.15
CA GLY A 223 0.52 0.52 -6.27
C GLY A 223 0.67 -0.02 -7.69
N ALA A 224 1.62 0.50 -8.45
CA ALA A 224 1.84 0.07 -9.83
C ALA A 224 3.31 0.19 -10.25
N SER A 225 3.77 -0.75 -11.10
CA SER A 225 5.12 -0.76 -11.66
C SER A 225 5.18 -0.16 -13.07
N SER A 226 4.27 -0.54 -13.96
CA SER A 226 4.28 -0.17 -15.38
C SER A 226 3.28 0.93 -15.76
N LEU A 227 2.40 1.33 -14.86
CA LEU A 227 1.33 2.29 -15.14
C LEU A 227 1.90 3.64 -15.63
N ILE A 228 2.97 4.13 -15.02
CA ILE A 228 3.61 5.41 -15.43
C ILE A 228 4.06 5.37 -16.89
N ASP A 229 4.60 4.23 -17.35
CA ASP A 229 5.05 4.08 -18.74
C ASP A 229 3.88 4.13 -19.72
N ASN A 230 2.74 3.57 -19.34
CA ASN A 230 1.53 3.52 -20.15
C ASN A 230 0.73 4.85 -20.16
N LEU A 231 0.95 5.71 -19.16
CA LEU A 231 0.35 7.04 -19.12
C LEU A 231 1.01 8.05 -20.11
N LYS A 232 2.20 7.73 -20.64
CA LYS A 232 2.98 8.60 -21.54
C LYS A 232 2.58 8.52 -23.01
N THR A 233 1.91 7.47 -23.41
CA THR A 233 1.68 7.14 -24.83
C THR A 233 0.51 7.95 -25.45
N ILE A 234 0.21 9.13 -24.91
CA ILE A 234 -0.80 10.04 -25.50
C ILE A 234 -0.20 11.41 -25.74
#